data_c44f82629d53c38851e3522f03f64290
#
_entry.id   c44f82629d53c38851e3522f03f64290
#
_cell.length_a   1.000
_cell.length_b   1.000
_cell.length_c   1.000
_cell.angle_alpha   90.00
_cell.angle_beta   90.00
_cell.angle_gamma   90.00
#
_symmetry.space_group_name_H-M   'P 1'
#
loop_
_entity.id
_entity.type
_entity.pdbx_description
1 polymer ?
#
loop_
_entity_poly.entity_id
_entity_poly.type
_entity_poly.pdbx_seq_one_letter_code
_entity_poly.pdbx_strand_id
1 'polypeptide(L)'
;MLQRDEADNNLRGIPVCRGAPWISHLLFPDDCIVFCKASVDEGHKITKILEKYEKESGQKLNKEKTSLFFSKNTIREVQEAVKDMFGAEIILQHERYLGLPPLVGRGKRKAFNRIKDQVRRKIACWKGKLLSSAGREILIKAVAQATPTYTMNCFKIPDSLCNELNSLISNFWWGQREKERKLAWISWEKMCKPKAEGGMGFKDLRAFNLALLAKQGWRLFQNPGSLIHRILKSRYFPDSNFMEA
;
A
#
# COMPACT_ATOMS: atom_id res chain seq x y z
N MET A 1 -9.61 3.06 23.75
CA MET A 1 -8.67 4.00 24.35
C MET A 1 -8.38 5.17 23.43
N LEU A 2 -7.58 5.03 22.36
CA LEU A 2 -7.23 6.16 21.47
C LEU A 2 -8.44 6.98 21.01
N GLN A 3 -9.55 6.36 20.60
CA GLN A 3 -10.79 7.06 20.22
C GLN A 3 -11.44 7.83 21.36
N ARG A 4 -11.37 7.31 22.61
CA ARG A 4 -11.89 7.99 23.78
C ARG A 4 -11.00 9.20 24.13
N ASP A 5 -9.68 9.02 24.11
CA ASP A 5 -8.74 10.11 24.37
C ASP A 5 -8.77 11.21 23.30
N GLU A 6 -9.10 10.84 22.04
CA GLU A 6 -9.39 11.80 20.97
C GLU A 6 -10.69 12.58 21.26
N ALA A 7 -11.77 11.88 21.68
CA ALA A 7 -13.04 12.52 22.05
C ALA A 7 -12.89 13.45 23.27
N ASP A 8 -12.05 13.08 24.23
CA ASP A 8 -11.74 13.86 25.43
C ASP A 8 -10.71 14.99 25.17
N ASN A 9 -10.31 15.22 23.92
CA ASN A 9 -9.26 16.17 23.49
C ASN A 9 -7.88 15.96 24.14
N ASN A 10 -7.63 14.79 24.70
CA ASN A 10 -6.33 14.42 25.26
C ASN A 10 -5.31 14.13 24.16
N LEU A 11 -5.76 13.60 23.01
CA LEU A 11 -4.95 13.33 21.83
C LEU A 11 -5.53 14.08 20.63
N ARG A 12 -4.82 15.11 20.17
CA ARG A 12 -5.38 15.99 19.13
C ARG A 12 -5.08 15.56 17.69
N GLY A 13 -4.05 14.78 17.46
CA GLY A 13 -3.64 14.38 16.11
C GLY A 13 -3.06 15.54 15.27
N ILE A 14 -3.01 15.32 13.95
CA ILE A 14 -2.52 16.29 12.96
C ILE A 14 -3.49 16.41 11.78
N PRO A 15 -3.69 17.59 11.18
CA PRO A 15 -4.44 17.72 9.94
C PRO A 15 -3.52 17.49 8.74
N VAL A 16 -4.04 16.83 7.69
CA VAL A 16 -3.29 16.59 6.44
C VAL A 16 -3.11 17.89 5.64
N CYS A 17 -4.10 18.78 5.70
CA CYS A 17 -4.07 20.11 5.10
C CYS A 17 -5.02 21.05 5.87
N ARG A 18 -5.02 22.33 5.52
CA ARG A 18 -5.93 23.32 6.11
C ARG A 18 -7.38 22.92 5.80
N GLY A 19 -8.24 22.86 6.83
CA GLY A 19 -9.64 22.43 6.69
C GLY A 19 -9.86 20.91 6.67
N ALA A 20 -8.78 20.10 6.70
CA ALA A 20 -8.90 18.65 6.79
C ALA A 20 -9.31 18.18 8.20
N PRO A 21 -9.93 17.01 8.32
CA PRO A 21 -10.13 16.39 9.62
C PRO A 21 -8.78 16.11 10.30
N TRP A 22 -8.77 16.23 11.61
CA TRP A 22 -7.62 15.84 12.42
C TRP A 22 -7.52 14.32 12.47
N ILE A 23 -6.32 13.79 12.33
CA ILE A 23 -6.05 12.36 12.40
C ILE A 23 -5.11 12.13 13.58
N SER A 24 -5.58 11.39 14.56
CA SER A 24 -4.81 11.04 15.76
C SER A 24 -4.17 9.65 15.63
N HIS A 25 -4.83 8.72 14.96
CA HIS A 25 -4.36 7.35 14.83
C HIS A 25 -4.94 6.64 13.60
N LEU A 26 -4.21 5.63 13.13
CA LEU A 26 -4.68 4.65 12.15
C LEU A 26 -4.35 3.25 12.68
N LEU A 27 -5.35 2.38 12.69
CA LEU A 27 -5.23 1.00 13.15
C LEU A 27 -5.46 0.05 11.98
N PHE A 28 -4.58 -0.95 11.84
CA PHE A 28 -4.74 -2.01 10.87
C PHE A 28 -4.18 -3.31 11.43
N PRO A 29 -5.02 -4.32 11.63
CA PRO A 29 -4.99 -5.42 12.59
C PRO A 29 -4.02 -5.20 13.77
N ASP A 30 -2.74 -5.51 13.56
CA ASP A 30 -1.72 -5.43 14.62
C ASP A 30 -0.87 -4.14 14.55
N ASP A 31 -0.94 -3.43 13.41
CA ASP A 31 -0.17 -2.22 13.20
C ASP A 31 -0.95 -0.98 13.67
N CYS A 32 -0.29 -0.11 14.41
CA CYS A 32 -0.83 1.17 14.87
C CYS A 32 0.10 2.31 14.46
N ILE A 33 -0.46 3.34 13.82
CA ILE A 33 0.22 4.61 13.59
C ILE A 33 -0.48 5.67 14.45
N VAL A 34 0.28 6.37 15.26
CA VAL A 34 -0.20 7.49 16.06
C VAL A 34 0.38 8.78 15.51
N PHE A 35 -0.45 9.79 15.35
CA PHE A 35 -0.07 11.12 14.88
C PHE A 35 -0.31 12.14 15.99
N CYS A 36 0.72 12.91 16.31
CA CYS A 36 0.62 13.95 17.32
C CYS A 36 1.56 15.12 17.01
N LYS A 37 1.43 16.20 17.76
CA LYS A 37 2.41 17.28 17.75
C LYS A 37 3.71 16.78 18.40
N ALA A 38 4.85 17.12 17.79
CA ALA A 38 6.15 16.79 18.37
C ALA A 38 6.42 17.68 19.59
N SER A 39 6.06 17.19 20.77
CA SER A 39 6.34 17.80 22.07
C SER A 39 6.47 16.71 23.15
N VAL A 40 7.20 17.02 24.20
CA VAL A 40 7.41 16.11 25.34
C VAL A 40 6.08 15.78 26.02
N ASP A 41 5.19 16.79 26.17
CA ASP A 41 3.87 16.61 26.80
C ASP A 41 2.99 15.63 26.03
N GLU A 42 2.93 15.75 24.67
CA GLU A 42 2.18 14.79 23.85
C GLU A 42 2.81 13.39 23.91
N GLY A 43 4.14 13.31 23.95
CA GLY A 43 4.86 12.05 24.16
C GLY A 43 4.42 11.36 25.45
N HIS A 44 4.39 12.08 26.57
CA HIS A 44 3.93 11.55 27.87
C HIS A 44 2.47 11.09 27.86
N LYS A 45 1.58 11.81 27.16
CA LYS A 45 0.18 11.39 27.02
C LYS A 45 0.08 10.06 26.29
N ILE A 46 0.79 9.93 25.15
CA ILE A 46 0.78 8.70 24.37
C ILE A 46 1.36 7.54 25.15
N THR A 47 2.47 7.74 25.88
CA THR A 47 3.07 6.71 26.73
C THR A 47 2.05 6.20 27.76
N LYS A 48 1.35 7.11 28.46
CA LYS A 48 0.31 6.74 29.42
C LYS A 48 -0.85 5.95 28.79
N ILE A 49 -1.27 6.31 27.56
CA ILE A 49 -2.32 5.59 26.85
C ILE A 49 -1.84 4.17 26.50
N LEU A 50 -0.60 4.04 26.03
CA LEU A 50 0.00 2.75 25.67
C LEU A 50 0.21 1.86 26.90
N GLU A 51 0.73 2.38 28.01
CA GLU A 51 0.89 1.66 29.28
C GLU A 51 -0.47 1.16 29.80
N LYS A 52 -1.49 2.01 29.74
CA LYS A 52 -2.85 1.61 30.10
C LYS A 52 -3.37 0.48 29.20
N TYR A 53 -3.13 0.59 27.88
CA TYR A 53 -3.49 -0.45 26.93
C TYR A 53 -2.77 -1.78 27.24
N GLU A 54 -1.47 -1.77 27.49
CA GLU A 54 -0.69 -2.95 27.85
C GLU A 54 -1.25 -3.61 29.11
N LYS A 55 -1.59 -2.81 30.14
CA LYS A 55 -2.13 -3.30 31.41
C LYS A 55 -3.51 -3.95 31.25
N GLU A 56 -4.38 -3.35 30.42
CA GLU A 56 -5.76 -3.80 30.27
C GLU A 56 -5.88 -4.97 29.26
N SER A 57 -5.07 -4.96 28.19
CA SER A 57 -5.12 -5.99 27.14
C SER A 57 -4.20 -7.18 27.37
N GLY A 58 -3.17 -7.04 28.21
CA GLY A 58 -2.09 -8.02 28.36
C GLY A 58 -1.12 -8.08 27.17
N GLN A 59 -1.35 -7.28 26.12
CA GLN A 59 -0.45 -7.17 24.98
C GLN A 59 0.69 -6.21 25.31
N LYS A 60 1.87 -6.40 24.73
CA LYS A 60 3.02 -5.51 24.92
C LYS A 60 3.43 -4.86 23.61
N LEU A 61 3.77 -3.57 23.68
CA LEU A 61 4.36 -2.86 22.56
C LEU A 61 5.72 -3.43 22.21
N ASN A 62 5.92 -3.76 20.94
CA ASN A 62 7.22 -4.22 20.46
C ASN A 62 8.11 -3.00 20.17
N LYS A 63 8.98 -2.64 21.14
CA LYS A 63 9.88 -1.49 21.04
C LYS A 63 10.88 -1.61 19.89
N GLU A 64 11.34 -2.82 19.56
CA GLU A 64 12.29 -3.05 18.46
C GLU A 64 11.68 -2.78 17.07
N LYS A 65 10.35 -2.96 16.94
CA LYS A 65 9.60 -2.66 15.70
C LYS A 65 8.98 -1.27 15.71
N THR A 66 8.99 -0.59 16.85
CA THR A 66 8.45 0.77 16.96
C THR A 66 9.47 1.75 16.40
N SER A 67 9.00 2.69 15.61
CA SER A 67 9.83 3.74 15.02
C SER A 67 9.17 5.10 15.15
N LEU A 68 9.98 6.14 15.29
CA LEU A 68 9.57 7.52 15.39
C LEU A 68 9.91 8.26 14.11
N PHE A 69 8.94 8.98 13.57
CA PHE A 69 9.13 9.84 12.40
C PHE A 69 8.78 11.28 12.76
N PHE A 70 9.71 12.18 12.56
CA PHE A 70 9.54 13.61 12.85
C PHE A 70 9.48 14.44 11.57
N SER A 71 8.75 15.56 11.63
CA SER A 71 8.82 16.56 10.59
C SER A 71 10.20 17.23 10.56
N LYS A 72 10.61 17.72 9.40
CA LYS A 72 11.92 18.39 9.22
C LYS A 72 12.12 19.61 10.13
N ASN A 73 11.03 20.21 10.60
CA ASN A 73 11.06 21.41 11.44
C ASN A 73 11.08 21.09 12.95
N THR A 74 11.13 19.81 13.32
CA THR A 74 11.18 19.43 14.74
C THR A 74 12.58 19.66 15.29
N ILE A 75 12.68 20.36 16.40
CA ILE A 75 13.93 20.67 17.10
C ILE A 75 14.58 19.38 17.60
N ARG A 76 15.90 19.28 17.49
CA ARG A 76 16.65 18.04 17.79
C ARG A 76 16.51 17.60 19.24
N GLU A 77 16.50 18.56 20.18
CA GLU A 77 16.33 18.29 21.61
C GLU A 77 14.99 17.59 21.88
N VAL A 78 13.91 17.98 21.19
CA VAL A 78 12.60 17.35 21.31
C VAL A 78 12.62 15.95 20.71
N GLN A 79 13.32 15.76 19.58
CA GLN A 79 13.45 14.43 18.97
C GLN A 79 14.14 13.43 19.89
N GLU A 80 15.26 13.83 20.51
CA GLU A 80 16.01 12.97 21.43
C GLU A 80 15.21 12.70 22.72
N ALA A 81 14.56 13.69 23.30
CA ALA A 81 13.72 13.50 24.48
C ALA A 81 12.56 12.51 24.23
N VAL A 82 11.88 12.62 23.10
CA VAL A 82 10.81 11.69 22.71
C VAL A 82 11.36 10.31 22.40
N LYS A 83 12.53 10.22 21.74
CA LYS A 83 13.22 8.96 21.48
C LYS A 83 13.51 8.20 22.78
N ASP A 84 14.10 8.88 23.76
CA ASP A 84 14.44 8.27 25.04
C ASP A 84 13.19 7.79 25.79
N MET A 85 12.11 8.55 25.70
CA MET A 85 10.82 8.20 26.32
C MET A 85 10.23 6.90 25.75
N PHE A 86 10.23 6.72 24.43
CA PHE A 86 9.68 5.53 23.78
C PHE A 86 10.67 4.37 23.68
N GLY A 87 11.96 4.62 23.80
CA GLY A 87 13.01 3.64 23.57
C GLY A 87 12.98 3.10 22.13
N ALA A 88 12.63 3.95 21.17
CA ALA A 88 12.41 3.58 19.78
C ALA A 88 13.36 4.36 18.86
N GLU A 89 13.68 3.82 17.69
CA GLU A 89 14.59 4.47 16.75
C GLU A 89 13.91 5.58 15.95
N ILE A 90 14.66 6.68 15.70
CA ILE A 90 14.23 7.74 14.80
C ILE A 90 14.54 7.33 13.37
N ILE A 91 13.51 7.31 12.52
CA ILE A 91 13.65 7.04 11.09
C ILE A 91 13.49 8.34 10.29
N LEU A 92 14.36 8.56 9.32
CA LEU A 92 14.29 9.72 8.43
C LEU A 92 13.19 9.58 7.38
N GLN A 93 12.85 8.37 7.03
CA GLN A 93 11.79 8.05 6.09
C GLN A 93 11.24 6.65 6.38
N HIS A 94 9.92 6.53 6.44
CA HIS A 94 9.30 5.21 6.46
C HIS A 94 9.66 4.48 5.17
N GLU A 95 10.35 3.36 5.30
CA GLU A 95 10.68 2.56 4.14
C GLU A 95 9.41 1.98 3.50
N ARG A 96 8.46 1.53 4.31
CA ARG A 96 7.19 0.95 3.85
C ARG A 96 6.15 0.92 4.96
N TYR A 97 4.91 1.11 4.56
CA TYR A 97 3.75 0.84 5.40
C TYR A 97 2.87 -0.20 4.71
N LEU A 98 2.58 -1.31 5.39
CA LEU A 98 1.83 -2.44 4.82
C LEU A 98 2.39 -2.93 3.47
N GLY A 99 3.71 -2.90 3.31
CA GLY A 99 4.40 -3.31 2.07
C GLY A 99 4.36 -2.29 0.93
N LEU A 100 3.66 -1.16 1.09
CA LEU A 100 3.59 -0.07 0.12
C LEU A 100 4.64 1.01 0.41
N PRO A 101 5.16 1.67 -0.63
CA PRO A 101 6.01 2.84 -0.43
C PRO A 101 5.17 4.00 0.13
N PRO A 102 5.60 4.69 1.19
CA PRO A 102 4.85 5.79 1.82
C PRO A 102 4.79 7.04 0.92
N LEU A 103 5.79 7.23 0.08
CA LEU A 103 5.88 8.33 -0.87
C LEU A 103 6.19 7.82 -2.26
N VAL A 104 5.30 8.12 -3.20
CA VAL A 104 5.49 7.85 -4.62
C VAL A 104 5.78 9.18 -5.31
N GLY A 105 7.06 9.57 -5.33
CA GLY A 105 7.54 10.77 -5.99
C GLY A 105 7.64 10.63 -7.52
N ARG A 106 8.39 11.52 -8.17
CA ARG A 106 8.64 11.49 -9.63
C ARG A 106 9.25 10.18 -10.12
N GLY A 107 10.01 9.47 -9.28
CA GLY A 107 10.62 8.17 -9.58
C GLY A 107 9.68 6.97 -9.41
N LYS A 108 8.44 7.04 -9.88
CA LYS A 108 7.39 5.99 -9.73
C LYS A 108 7.90 4.58 -10.08
N ARG A 109 8.73 4.47 -11.13
CA ARG A 109 9.27 3.18 -11.57
C ARG A 109 10.14 2.51 -10.48
N LYS A 110 11.01 3.26 -9.80
CA LYS A 110 11.83 2.72 -8.71
C LYS A 110 10.98 2.23 -7.53
N ALA A 111 9.93 2.97 -7.17
CA ALA A 111 9.04 2.62 -6.07
C ALA A 111 8.34 1.28 -6.29
N PHE A 112 8.02 0.94 -7.54
CA PHE A 112 7.28 -0.27 -7.88
C PHE A 112 8.12 -1.42 -8.45
N ASN A 113 9.44 -1.26 -8.67
CA ASN A 113 10.32 -2.32 -9.19
C ASN A 113 10.25 -3.61 -8.37
N ARG A 114 10.03 -3.51 -7.06
CA ARG A 114 9.87 -4.68 -6.18
C ARG A 114 8.75 -5.61 -6.64
N ILE A 115 7.65 -5.08 -7.17
CA ILE A 115 6.54 -5.91 -7.68
C ILE A 115 7.05 -6.81 -8.81
N LYS A 116 7.83 -6.22 -9.73
CA LYS A 116 8.46 -6.97 -10.81
C LYS A 116 9.39 -8.06 -10.28
N ASP A 117 10.22 -7.72 -9.28
CA ASP A 117 11.14 -8.68 -8.68
C ASP A 117 10.41 -9.79 -7.92
N GLN A 118 9.30 -9.48 -7.25
CA GLN A 118 8.46 -10.49 -6.61
C GLN A 118 7.85 -11.45 -7.63
N VAL A 119 7.26 -10.92 -8.71
CA VAL A 119 6.69 -11.76 -9.79
C VAL A 119 7.78 -12.59 -10.46
N ARG A 120 8.95 -11.97 -10.77
CA ARG A 120 10.10 -12.67 -11.37
C ARG A 120 10.58 -13.82 -10.50
N ARG A 121 10.75 -13.61 -9.18
CA ARG A 121 11.18 -14.66 -8.23
C ARG A 121 10.18 -15.81 -8.18
N LYS A 122 8.88 -15.53 -8.11
CA LYS A 122 7.84 -16.56 -8.12
C LYS A 122 7.89 -17.38 -9.42
N ILE A 123 7.95 -16.71 -10.57
CA ILE A 123 8.07 -17.38 -11.87
C ILE A 123 9.36 -18.23 -11.95
N ALA A 124 10.48 -17.73 -11.43
CA ALA A 124 11.75 -18.46 -11.41
C ALA A 124 11.66 -19.76 -10.59
N CYS A 125 10.97 -19.73 -9.45
CA CYS A 125 10.72 -20.93 -8.64
C CYS A 125 9.87 -21.99 -9.36
N TRP A 126 9.10 -21.61 -10.37
CA TRP A 126 8.26 -22.51 -11.16
C TRP A 126 8.93 -22.99 -12.46
N LYS A 127 9.94 -22.25 -12.96
CA LYS A 127 10.76 -22.66 -14.09
C LYS A 127 11.53 -23.91 -13.71
N GLY A 128 11.47 -24.94 -14.51
CA GLY A 128 12.10 -26.23 -14.23
C GLY A 128 11.18 -27.28 -13.62
N LYS A 129 9.99 -26.92 -13.14
CA LYS A 129 8.95 -27.88 -12.79
C LYS A 129 8.20 -28.30 -14.05
N LEU A 130 7.92 -29.60 -14.17
CA LEU A 130 7.12 -30.16 -15.26
C LEU A 130 5.64 -29.78 -15.04
N LEU A 131 5.28 -28.56 -15.40
CA LEU A 131 3.93 -28.06 -15.24
C LEU A 131 3.13 -28.24 -16.53
N SER A 132 1.94 -28.81 -16.40
CA SER A 132 0.94 -28.83 -17.47
C SER A 132 0.45 -27.40 -17.80
N SER A 133 -0.19 -27.21 -18.94
CA SER A 133 -0.80 -25.92 -19.30
C SER A 133 -1.83 -25.47 -18.26
N ALA A 134 -2.63 -26.39 -17.72
CA ALA A 134 -3.59 -26.10 -16.66
C ALA A 134 -2.88 -25.61 -15.37
N GLY A 135 -1.78 -26.27 -14.98
CA GLY A 135 -0.98 -25.83 -13.81
C GLY A 135 -0.39 -24.44 -14.00
N ARG A 136 0.09 -24.11 -15.19
CA ARG A 136 0.58 -22.76 -15.51
C ARG A 136 -0.55 -21.71 -15.45
N GLU A 137 -1.75 -22.02 -15.99
CA GLU A 137 -2.92 -21.15 -15.93
C GLU A 137 -3.25 -20.79 -14.48
N ILE A 138 -3.32 -21.78 -13.59
CA ILE A 138 -3.63 -21.58 -12.19
C ILE A 138 -2.57 -20.68 -11.52
N LEU A 139 -1.28 -20.96 -11.71
CA LEU A 139 -0.20 -20.18 -11.11
C LEU A 139 -0.17 -18.74 -11.63
N ILE A 140 -0.45 -18.53 -12.91
CA ILE A 140 -0.56 -17.17 -13.47
C ILE A 140 -1.71 -16.42 -12.80
N LYS A 141 -2.91 -16.99 -12.79
CA LYS A 141 -4.11 -16.31 -12.28
C LYS A 141 -4.08 -16.11 -10.79
N ALA A 142 -3.77 -17.16 -10.03
CA ALA A 142 -3.84 -17.13 -8.58
C ALA A 142 -2.64 -16.43 -7.91
N VAL A 143 -1.47 -16.42 -8.57
CA VAL A 143 -0.25 -15.91 -7.93
C VAL A 143 0.38 -14.77 -8.70
N ALA A 144 0.76 -14.97 -9.98
CA ALA A 144 1.50 -13.94 -10.71
C ALA A 144 0.68 -12.66 -10.89
N GLN A 145 -0.58 -12.79 -11.34
CA GLN A 145 -1.50 -11.66 -11.54
C GLN A 145 -2.13 -11.14 -10.24
N ALA A 146 -2.12 -11.92 -9.16
CA ALA A 146 -2.58 -11.47 -7.85
C ALA A 146 -1.52 -10.63 -7.10
N THR A 147 -0.23 -10.89 -7.35
CA THR A 147 0.88 -10.20 -6.65
C THR A 147 0.80 -8.67 -6.72
N PRO A 148 0.53 -8.00 -7.85
CA PRO A 148 0.43 -6.55 -7.92
C PRO A 148 -0.90 -5.97 -7.42
N THR A 149 -1.93 -6.79 -7.19
CA THR A 149 -3.31 -6.33 -6.95
C THR A 149 -3.43 -5.35 -5.79
N TYR A 150 -2.74 -5.60 -4.68
CA TYR A 150 -2.79 -4.71 -3.53
C TYR A 150 -2.25 -3.30 -3.86
N THR A 151 -1.09 -3.24 -4.50
CA THR A 151 -0.51 -1.96 -4.95
C THR A 151 -1.39 -1.27 -5.99
N MET A 152 -1.99 -2.04 -6.91
CA MET A 152 -2.90 -1.54 -7.94
C MET A 152 -4.19 -0.95 -7.38
N ASN A 153 -4.65 -1.39 -6.22
CA ASN A 153 -5.80 -0.78 -5.53
C ASN A 153 -5.49 0.62 -4.99
N CYS A 154 -4.22 0.92 -4.72
CA CYS A 154 -3.80 2.18 -4.10
C CYS A 154 -3.16 3.15 -5.08
N PHE A 155 -2.49 2.64 -6.14
CA PHE A 155 -1.66 3.44 -7.03
C PHE A 155 -1.86 3.08 -8.50
N LYS A 156 -1.80 4.11 -9.35
CA LYS A 156 -1.65 3.90 -10.79
C LYS A 156 -0.20 3.48 -11.09
N ILE A 157 -0.03 2.21 -11.44
CA ILE A 157 1.26 1.65 -11.83
C ILE A 157 1.64 2.15 -13.23
N PRO A 158 2.91 2.48 -13.49
CA PRO A 158 3.36 2.88 -14.82
C PRO A 158 3.07 1.82 -15.88
N ASP A 159 2.57 2.25 -17.04
CA ASP A 159 2.22 1.35 -18.16
C ASP A 159 3.42 0.50 -18.60
N SER A 160 4.63 1.07 -18.58
CA SER A 160 5.87 0.35 -18.88
C SER A 160 6.08 -0.86 -17.94
N LEU A 161 5.76 -0.70 -16.65
CA LEU A 161 5.88 -1.79 -15.68
C LEU A 161 4.77 -2.84 -15.89
N CYS A 162 3.54 -2.44 -16.22
CA CYS A 162 2.49 -3.37 -16.59
C CYS A 162 2.88 -4.22 -17.81
N ASN A 163 3.48 -3.60 -18.83
CA ASN A 163 3.97 -4.29 -20.02
C ASN A 163 5.10 -5.27 -19.70
N GLU A 164 6.05 -4.88 -18.83
CA GLU A 164 7.11 -5.78 -18.37
C GLU A 164 6.57 -6.98 -17.59
N LEU A 165 5.57 -6.78 -16.73
CA LEU A 165 4.89 -7.85 -16.01
C LEU A 165 4.13 -8.78 -16.96
N ASN A 166 3.38 -8.23 -17.91
CA ASN A 166 2.68 -9.01 -18.94
C ASN A 166 3.66 -9.86 -19.76
N SER A 167 4.80 -9.28 -20.14
CA SER A 167 5.85 -10.01 -20.87
C SER A 167 6.44 -11.15 -20.03
N LEU A 168 6.71 -10.94 -18.75
CA LEU A 168 7.21 -11.99 -17.85
C LEU A 168 6.21 -13.14 -17.72
N ILE A 169 4.93 -12.84 -17.60
CA ILE A 169 3.84 -13.82 -17.46
C ILE A 169 3.63 -14.57 -18.77
N SER A 170 3.60 -13.86 -19.90
CA SER A 170 3.48 -14.45 -21.23
C SER A 170 4.64 -15.41 -21.53
N ASN A 171 5.87 -15.00 -21.23
CA ASN A 171 7.06 -15.83 -21.39
C ASN A 171 7.00 -17.11 -20.55
N PHE A 172 6.45 -17.02 -19.33
CA PHE A 172 6.23 -18.20 -18.50
C PHE A 172 5.15 -19.13 -19.09
N TRP A 173 4.05 -18.58 -19.60
CA TRP A 173 3.00 -19.34 -20.23
C TRP A 173 3.52 -20.16 -21.40
N TRP A 174 4.28 -19.54 -22.29
CA TRP A 174 4.87 -20.20 -23.47
C TRP A 174 6.07 -21.08 -23.15
N GLY A 175 6.48 -21.15 -21.87
CA GLY A 175 7.61 -21.96 -21.43
C GLY A 175 8.95 -21.49 -22.00
N GLN A 176 9.09 -20.19 -22.25
CA GLN A 176 10.34 -19.62 -22.76
C GLN A 176 11.46 -19.76 -21.71
N ARG A 177 12.62 -20.23 -22.16
CA ARG A 177 13.87 -20.27 -21.39
C ARG A 177 14.77 -19.10 -21.82
N GLU A 178 15.71 -18.70 -20.97
CA GLU A 178 16.59 -17.55 -21.25
C GLU A 178 17.36 -17.67 -22.58
N LYS A 179 17.69 -18.90 -22.98
CA LYS A 179 18.46 -19.21 -24.22
C LYS A 179 17.59 -19.70 -25.36
N GLU A 180 16.31 -20.02 -25.15
CA GLU A 180 15.42 -20.59 -26.18
C GLU A 180 14.13 -19.78 -26.26
N ARG A 181 13.97 -19.04 -27.35
CA ARG A 181 12.70 -18.38 -27.66
C ARG A 181 11.74 -19.38 -28.28
N LYS A 182 10.66 -19.67 -27.58
CA LYS A 182 9.54 -20.45 -28.15
C LYS A 182 8.56 -19.53 -28.84
N LEU A 183 7.94 -20.02 -29.90
CA LEU A 183 6.95 -19.29 -30.68
C LEU A 183 5.71 -19.04 -29.79
N ALA A 184 5.27 -17.79 -29.72
CA ALA A 184 4.00 -17.43 -29.12
C ALA A 184 2.91 -17.51 -30.19
N TRP A 185 2.10 -18.57 -30.16
CA TRP A 185 1.06 -18.84 -31.17
C TRP A 185 -0.08 -17.83 -31.16
N ILE A 186 -0.34 -17.22 -30.02
CA ILE A 186 -1.45 -16.29 -29.80
C ILE A 186 -0.92 -15.06 -29.06
N SER A 187 -1.36 -13.86 -29.48
CA SER A 187 -0.98 -12.62 -28.82
C SER A 187 -1.52 -12.56 -27.38
N TRP A 188 -0.80 -11.86 -26.51
CA TRP A 188 -1.22 -11.69 -25.11
C TRP A 188 -2.60 -11.05 -24.97
N GLU A 189 -2.91 -10.08 -25.82
CA GLU A 189 -4.24 -9.44 -25.90
C GLU A 189 -5.36 -10.44 -26.13
N LYS A 190 -5.19 -11.35 -27.09
CA LYS A 190 -6.18 -12.41 -27.33
C LYS A 190 -6.31 -13.35 -26.15
N MET A 191 -5.20 -13.66 -25.46
CA MET A 191 -5.24 -14.50 -24.26
C MET A 191 -5.93 -13.82 -23.06
N CYS A 192 -5.95 -12.50 -23.03
CA CYS A 192 -6.67 -11.74 -22.01
C CYS A 192 -8.19 -11.73 -22.20
N LYS A 193 -8.70 -12.08 -23.40
CA LYS A 193 -10.13 -12.19 -23.64
C LYS A 193 -10.78 -13.29 -22.79
N PRO A 194 -12.09 -13.17 -22.49
CA PRO A 194 -12.85 -14.23 -21.84
C PRO A 194 -12.75 -15.57 -22.55
N LYS A 195 -12.90 -16.68 -21.83
CA LYS A 195 -12.90 -18.04 -22.42
C LYS A 195 -14.00 -18.22 -23.46
N ALA A 196 -15.16 -17.60 -23.26
CA ALA A 196 -16.27 -17.60 -24.22
C ALA A 196 -15.92 -16.94 -25.56
N GLU A 197 -14.91 -16.05 -25.60
CA GLU A 197 -14.41 -15.38 -26.80
C GLU A 197 -13.11 -16.00 -27.33
N GLY A 198 -12.79 -17.23 -26.89
CA GLY A 198 -11.58 -17.94 -27.33
C GLY A 198 -10.29 -17.50 -26.63
N GLY A 199 -10.36 -16.70 -25.57
CA GLY A 199 -9.23 -16.32 -24.73
C GLY A 199 -9.01 -17.29 -23.58
N MET A 200 -8.03 -16.95 -22.72
CA MET A 200 -7.73 -17.68 -21.48
C MET A 200 -8.28 -16.97 -20.23
N GLY A 201 -8.80 -15.75 -20.37
CA GLY A 201 -9.24 -14.91 -19.28
C GLY A 201 -8.09 -14.46 -18.38
N PHE A 202 -6.90 -14.25 -18.93
CA PHE A 202 -5.83 -13.58 -18.22
C PHE A 202 -6.15 -12.09 -18.06
N LYS A 203 -5.64 -11.47 -17.01
CA LYS A 203 -5.87 -10.04 -16.77
C LYS A 203 -4.91 -9.21 -17.63
N ASP A 204 -5.44 -8.26 -18.38
CA ASP A 204 -4.64 -7.12 -18.79
C ASP A 204 -4.39 -6.25 -17.56
N LEU A 205 -3.15 -6.23 -17.09
CA LEU A 205 -2.78 -5.55 -15.84
C LEU A 205 -3.00 -4.04 -15.90
N ARG A 206 -2.91 -3.43 -17.08
CA ARG A 206 -3.17 -2.00 -17.27
C ARG A 206 -4.65 -1.68 -17.07
N ALA A 207 -5.52 -2.37 -17.81
CA ALA A 207 -6.97 -2.20 -17.68
C ALA A 207 -7.45 -2.58 -16.28
N PHE A 208 -6.89 -3.66 -15.70
CA PHE A 208 -7.22 -4.12 -14.36
C PHE A 208 -6.85 -3.09 -13.28
N ASN A 209 -5.67 -2.43 -13.40
CA ASN A 209 -5.29 -1.37 -12.47
C ASN A 209 -6.26 -0.17 -12.54
N LEU A 210 -6.66 0.25 -13.73
CA LEU A 210 -7.65 1.32 -13.89
C LEU A 210 -9.00 0.94 -13.28
N ALA A 211 -9.47 -0.29 -13.49
CA ALA A 211 -10.71 -0.78 -12.89
C ALA A 211 -10.66 -0.80 -11.36
N LEU A 212 -9.52 -1.20 -10.77
CA LEU A 212 -9.34 -1.18 -9.32
C LEU A 212 -9.35 0.24 -8.75
N LEU A 213 -8.71 1.19 -9.42
CA LEU A 213 -8.73 2.60 -9.02
C LEU A 213 -10.12 3.21 -9.19
N ALA A 214 -10.82 2.90 -10.29
CA ALA A 214 -12.21 3.31 -10.50
C ALA A 214 -13.13 2.78 -9.38
N LYS A 215 -12.93 1.53 -8.94
CA LYS A 215 -13.63 0.98 -7.78
C LYS A 215 -13.38 1.78 -6.49
N GLN A 216 -12.15 2.26 -6.25
CA GLN A 216 -11.87 3.13 -5.11
C GLN A 216 -12.57 4.50 -5.26
N GLY A 217 -12.54 5.09 -6.47
CA GLY A 217 -13.29 6.31 -6.77
C GLY A 217 -14.79 6.14 -6.51
N TRP A 218 -15.37 5.03 -6.93
CA TRP A 218 -16.77 4.70 -6.65
C TRP A 218 -17.08 4.59 -5.15
N ARG A 219 -16.18 3.96 -4.38
CA ARG A 219 -16.32 3.91 -2.91
C ARG A 219 -16.29 5.29 -2.26
N LEU A 220 -15.43 6.18 -2.74
CA LEU A 220 -15.37 7.56 -2.28
C LEU A 220 -16.69 8.30 -2.57
N PHE A 221 -17.22 8.11 -3.77
CA PHE A 221 -18.49 8.70 -4.18
C PHE A 221 -19.65 8.23 -3.30
N GLN A 222 -19.75 6.92 -3.05
CA GLN A 222 -20.83 6.33 -2.24
C GLN A 222 -20.72 6.63 -0.74
N ASN A 223 -19.52 6.90 -0.21
CA ASN A 223 -19.28 7.05 1.22
C ASN A 223 -18.65 8.40 1.58
N PRO A 224 -19.38 9.52 1.45
CA PRO A 224 -18.84 10.86 1.72
C PRO A 224 -18.46 11.07 3.20
N GLY A 225 -19.02 10.28 4.13
CA GLY A 225 -18.66 10.30 5.56
C GLY A 225 -17.35 9.59 5.90
N SER A 226 -16.76 8.81 4.98
CA SER A 226 -15.53 8.08 5.25
C SER A 226 -14.34 9.02 5.47
N LEU A 227 -13.40 8.60 6.34
CA LEU A 227 -12.19 9.39 6.63
C LEU A 227 -11.41 9.73 5.35
N ILE A 228 -11.24 8.75 4.46
CA ILE A 228 -10.51 8.95 3.20
C ILE A 228 -11.21 9.97 2.29
N HIS A 229 -12.56 9.94 2.18
CA HIS A 229 -13.31 10.93 1.41
C HIS A 229 -13.09 12.33 2.00
N ARG A 230 -13.25 12.49 3.31
CA ARG A 230 -13.09 13.77 4.01
C ARG A 230 -11.69 14.35 3.82
N ILE A 231 -10.64 13.51 3.87
CA ILE A 231 -9.25 13.92 3.63
C ILE A 231 -9.04 14.35 2.17
N LEU A 232 -9.51 13.55 1.22
CA LEU A 232 -9.35 13.86 -0.20
C LEU A 232 -10.17 15.08 -0.59
N LYS A 233 -11.40 15.21 -0.06
CA LYS A 233 -12.25 16.38 -0.28
C LYS A 233 -11.54 17.67 0.15
N SER A 234 -11.03 17.73 1.37
CA SER A 234 -10.39 18.93 1.88
C SER A 234 -9.16 19.36 1.09
N ARG A 235 -8.50 18.44 0.35
CA ARG A 235 -7.29 18.72 -0.41
C ARG A 235 -7.52 18.95 -1.90
N TYR A 236 -8.42 18.19 -2.53
CA TYR A 236 -8.53 18.12 -3.99
C TYR A 236 -9.82 18.71 -4.56
N PHE A 237 -10.89 18.74 -3.77
CA PHE A 237 -12.21 19.26 -4.20
C PHE A 237 -13.00 19.88 -3.04
N PRO A 238 -12.41 20.90 -2.34
CA PRO A 238 -13.03 21.46 -1.14
C PRO A 238 -14.41 22.03 -1.42
N ASP A 239 -14.59 22.67 -2.56
CA ASP A 239 -15.78 23.46 -2.93
C ASP A 239 -16.69 22.75 -3.95
N SER A 240 -16.31 21.56 -4.44
CA SER A 240 -17.06 20.81 -5.44
C SER A 240 -17.41 19.39 -4.97
N ASN A 241 -18.13 18.65 -5.81
CA ASN A 241 -18.38 17.22 -5.61
C ASN A 241 -17.28 16.38 -6.27
N PHE A 242 -17.13 15.12 -5.82
CA PHE A 242 -16.12 14.19 -6.36
C PHE A 242 -16.18 14.01 -7.88
N MET A 243 -17.38 14.09 -8.49
CA MET A 243 -17.58 13.91 -9.94
C MET A 243 -17.27 15.18 -10.75
N GLU A 244 -17.13 16.33 -10.08
CA GLU A 244 -16.86 17.65 -10.67
C GLU A 244 -15.41 18.11 -10.42
N ALA A 245 -14.60 17.24 -9.78
CA ALA A 245 -13.24 17.53 -9.32
C ALA A 245 -12.18 17.51 -10.44
#